data_c1f79b9d9938906dd36219dbc7224a46
#
_entry.id   c1f79b9d9938906dd36219dbc7224a46
#
_cell.length_a   1.000
_cell.length_b   1.000
_cell.length_c   1.000
_cell.angle_alpha   90.00
_cell.angle_beta   90.00
_cell.angle_gamma   90.00
#
_symmetry.space_group_name_H-M   'P 1'
#
loop_
_entity.id
_entity.type
_entity.pdbx_description
1 polymer ?
#
loop_
_entity_poly.entity_id
_entity_poly.type
_entity_poly.pdbx_seq_one_letter_code
_entity_poly.pdbx_strand_id
1 'polypeptide(L)'
;MNLKKPTRKRRQDTNHAVYVITNTVTGAQYIGITVCGGNVRKALKVRIQKHVRRAVTENKDWELCKSIREYGTLAHTYGLVEIVRGRKPAHARERELIRAYNPQLNSH
;
A
#
# COMPACT_ATOMS: atom_id res chain seq x y z
N MET A 1 -31.26 24.90 13.16
CA MET A 1 -30.73 24.55 12.87
C MET A 1 -30.24 24.01 12.56
N ASN A 2 -29.96 23.39 12.13
CA ASN A 2 -29.30 22.68 11.75
C ASN A 2 -28.56 22.60 11.62
N LEU A 3 -28.39 22.51 11.90
CA LEU A 3 -27.63 22.37 11.82
C LEU A 3 -27.12 21.34 11.35
N LYS A 4 -26.76 21.53 10.77
CA LYS A 4 -26.21 20.67 10.06
C LYS A 4 -25.05 20.19 10.68
N LYS A 5 -24.89 19.06 10.90
CA LYS A 5 -23.79 18.63 11.48
C LYS A 5 -22.68 18.73 10.65
N PRO A 6 -21.55 18.85 11.16
CA PRO A 6 -20.35 18.98 10.41
C PRO A 6 -20.19 17.78 9.55
N THR A 7 -19.79 18.05 8.38
CA THR A 7 -19.59 17.06 7.48
C THR A 7 -18.56 16.13 7.85
N ARG A 8 -18.82 14.89 7.87
CA ARG A 8 -17.81 13.95 8.05
C ARG A 8 -16.91 14.04 6.90
N LYS A 9 -15.65 13.88 7.11
CA LYS A 9 -14.68 13.86 6.05
C LYS A 9 -14.98 12.70 5.15
N ARG A 10 -15.10 12.95 3.87
CA ARG A 10 -15.35 11.90 2.93
C ARG A 10 -14.10 11.11 2.67
N ARG A 11 -14.25 9.88 2.25
CA ARG A 11 -13.10 9.05 1.95
C ARG A 11 -12.21 9.64 0.89
N GLN A 12 -12.79 10.35 -0.07
CA GLN A 12 -12.00 10.97 -1.10
C GLN A 12 -11.09 12.06 -0.58
N ASP A 13 -11.36 12.58 0.61
CA ASP A 13 -10.54 13.65 1.17
C ASP A 13 -9.54 13.15 2.18
N THR A 14 -9.44 11.85 2.34
CA THR A 14 -8.53 11.27 3.31
C THR A 14 -7.15 11.16 2.71
N ASN A 15 -6.13 11.32 3.54
CA ASN A 15 -4.76 11.13 3.11
C ASN A 15 -4.48 9.67 2.84
N HIS A 16 -3.76 9.42 1.76
CA HIS A 16 -3.34 8.08 1.37
C HIS A 16 -1.84 8.04 1.29
N ALA A 17 -1.25 6.97 1.78
CA ALA A 17 0.19 6.77 1.68
C ALA A 17 0.49 5.89 0.49
N VAL A 18 1.35 6.35 -0.39
CA VAL A 18 1.89 5.52 -1.46
C VAL A 18 3.15 4.90 -0.89
N TYR A 19 3.25 3.59 -0.95
CA TYR A 19 4.37 2.88 -0.34
C TYR A 19 4.98 1.89 -1.32
N VAL A 20 6.21 1.48 -1.01
CA VAL A 20 6.92 0.48 -1.80
C VAL A 20 7.37 -0.63 -0.87
N ILE A 21 7.24 -1.86 -1.32
CA ILE A 21 7.80 -3.03 -0.63
C ILE A 21 8.88 -3.57 -1.55
N THR A 22 10.06 -3.85 -0.98
CA THR A 22 11.19 -4.35 -1.75
C THR A 22 11.65 -5.70 -1.21
N ASN A 23 11.78 -6.67 -2.10
CA ASN A 23 12.41 -7.93 -1.76
C ASN A 23 13.91 -7.67 -1.86
N THR A 24 14.59 -7.69 -0.72
CA THR A 24 16.00 -7.33 -0.67
C THR A 24 16.93 -8.36 -1.30
N VAL A 25 16.44 -9.55 -1.54
CA VAL A 25 17.23 -10.61 -2.18
C VAL A 25 17.22 -10.44 -3.70
N THR A 26 16.04 -10.18 -4.26
CA THR A 26 15.89 -10.10 -5.72
C THR A 26 15.87 -8.67 -6.25
N GLY A 27 15.55 -7.70 -5.40
CA GLY A 27 15.35 -6.34 -5.83
C GLY A 27 13.96 -6.07 -6.38
N ALA A 28 13.11 -7.08 -6.44
CA ALA A 28 11.76 -6.91 -6.96
C ALA A 28 10.93 -6.04 -6.03
N GLN A 29 10.05 -5.23 -6.60
CA GLN A 29 9.29 -4.24 -5.83
C GLN A 29 7.80 -4.31 -6.09
N TYR A 30 7.06 -3.81 -5.11
CA TYR A 30 5.61 -3.69 -5.15
C TYR A 30 5.25 -2.27 -4.74
N ILE A 31 4.38 -1.62 -5.50
CA ILE A 31 3.88 -0.28 -5.17
C ILE A 31 2.41 -0.40 -4.83
N GLY A 32 2.02 0.19 -3.70
CA GLY A 32 0.63 0.16 -3.27
C GLY A 32 0.22 1.44 -2.59
N ILE A 33 -1.05 1.53 -2.23
CA ILE A 33 -1.56 2.66 -1.47
C ILE A 33 -2.41 2.15 -0.32
N THR A 34 -2.46 2.94 0.74
CA THR A 34 -3.33 2.68 1.88
C THR A 34 -3.78 3.99 2.49
N VAL A 35 -4.98 3.99 3.04
CA VAL A 35 -5.48 5.15 3.78
C VAL A 35 -4.61 5.31 5.02
N CYS A 36 -4.10 6.49 5.27
CA CYS A 36 -3.19 6.67 6.40
C CYS A 36 -3.63 7.66 7.46
N GLY A 37 -4.54 8.56 7.14
CA GLY A 37 -4.98 9.54 8.13
C GLY A 37 -3.82 10.29 8.75
N GLY A 38 -3.81 10.41 10.06
CA GLY A 38 -2.82 11.18 10.76
C GLY A 38 -1.61 10.40 11.26
N ASN A 39 -1.64 9.08 11.18
CA ASN A 39 -0.51 8.27 11.65
C ASN A 39 -0.03 7.34 10.54
N VAL A 40 0.85 7.87 9.72
CA VAL A 40 1.33 7.17 8.53
C VAL A 40 2.09 5.90 8.89
N ARG A 41 2.94 5.99 9.91
CA ARG A 41 3.76 4.85 10.31
C ARG A 41 2.89 3.66 10.73
N LYS A 42 1.87 3.93 11.53
CA LYS A 42 0.97 2.89 11.98
C LYS A 42 0.18 2.30 10.82
N ALA A 43 -0.29 3.16 9.93
CA ALA A 43 -1.06 2.71 8.77
C ALA A 43 -0.23 1.79 7.89
N LEU A 44 1.03 2.13 7.65
CA LEU A 44 1.93 1.29 6.85
C LEU A 44 2.17 -0.05 7.54
N LYS A 45 2.42 -0.02 8.84
CA LYS A 45 2.66 -1.25 9.58
C LYS A 45 1.47 -2.20 9.48
N VAL A 46 0.27 -1.68 9.66
CA VAL A 46 -0.94 -2.49 9.57
C VAL A 46 -1.11 -3.06 8.17
N ARG A 47 -0.84 -2.23 7.16
CA ARG A 47 -0.99 -2.69 5.78
C ARG A 47 -0.01 -3.79 5.43
N ILE A 48 1.24 -3.65 5.89
CA ILE A 48 2.25 -4.66 5.65
C ILE A 48 1.88 -5.96 6.35
N GLN A 49 1.37 -5.88 7.57
CA GLN A 49 0.92 -7.06 8.28
C GLN A 49 -0.21 -7.77 7.53
N LYS A 50 -1.06 -7.01 6.87
CA LYS A 50 -2.13 -7.57 6.06
C LYS A 50 -1.58 -8.33 4.86
N HIS A 51 -0.56 -7.80 4.21
CA HIS A 51 0.08 -8.48 3.09
C HIS A 51 0.71 -9.80 3.56
N VAL A 52 1.39 -9.77 4.69
CA VAL A 52 2.01 -10.97 5.24
C VAL A 52 0.96 -12.02 5.56
N ARG A 53 -0.13 -11.61 6.19
CA ARG A 53 -1.20 -12.54 6.53
C ARG A 53 -1.80 -13.17 5.29
N ARG A 54 -2.02 -12.39 4.24
CA ARG A 54 -2.55 -12.93 2.99
C ARG A 54 -1.60 -13.96 2.39
N ALA A 55 -0.30 -13.70 2.46
CA ALA A 55 0.68 -14.63 1.93
C ALA A 55 0.69 -15.94 2.70
N VAL A 56 0.64 -15.85 4.03
CA VAL A 56 0.81 -17.03 4.89
C VAL A 56 -0.47 -17.81 5.10
N THR A 57 -1.57 -17.12 5.39
CA THR A 57 -2.80 -17.78 5.77
C THR A 57 -3.79 -17.95 4.61
N GLU A 58 -3.83 -17.00 3.69
CA GLU A 58 -4.79 -17.08 2.59
C GLU A 58 -4.19 -17.69 1.33
N ASN A 59 -2.90 -17.86 1.32
CA ASN A 59 -2.20 -18.50 0.19
C ASN A 59 -2.57 -17.90 -1.16
N LYS A 60 -2.67 -16.57 -1.20
CA LYS A 60 -3.02 -15.90 -2.45
C LYS A 60 -1.93 -16.08 -3.50
N ASP A 61 -2.36 -16.13 -4.74
CA ASP A 61 -1.48 -16.36 -5.87
C ASP A 61 -0.94 -15.07 -6.47
N TRP A 62 -0.88 -14.02 -5.70
CA TRP A 62 -0.35 -12.74 -6.13
C TRP A 62 1.16 -12.75 -6.03
N GLU A 63 1.84 -12.02 -6.94
CA GLU A 63 3.29 -12.02 -6.98
C GLU A 63 3.93 -11.60 -5.66
N LEU A 64 3.38 -10.58 -5.02
CA LEU A 64 3.89 -10.16 -3.71
C LEU A 64 3.77 -11.29 -2.69
N CYS A 65 2.63 -11.96 -2.67
CA CYS A 65 2.42 -13.06 -1.72
C CYS A 65 3.37 -14.22 -1.97
N LYS A 66 3.61 -14.53 -3.23
CA LYS A 66 4.57 -15.58 -3.58
C LYS A 66 5.98 -15.20 -3.12
N SER A 67 6.34 -13.94 -3.31
CA SER A 67 7.65 -13.46 -2.88
C SER A 67 7.82 -13.59 -1.37
N ILE A 68 6.79 -13.21 -0.61
CA ILE A 68 6.85 -13.30 0.85
C ILE A 68 6.96 -14.76 1.29
N ARG A 69 6.22 -15.66 0.66
CA ARG A 69 6.29 -17.08 1.02
C ARG A 69 7.64 -17.68 0.68
N GLU A 70 8.19 -17.28 -0.46
CA GLU A 70 9.44 -17.88 -0.91
C GLU A 70 10.68 -17.36 -0.18
N TYR A 71 10.73 -16.05 0.06
CA TYR A 71 11.92 -15.41 0.62
C TYR A 71 11.78 -15.04 2.10
N GLY A 72 10.56 -15.07 2.62
CA GLY A 72 10.33 -14.77 4.03
C GLY A 72 10.03 -13.31 4.27
N THR A 73 9.33 -13.06 5.37
CA THR A 73 8.94 -11.70 5.74
C THR A 73 10.14 -10.79 5.96
N LEU A 74 11.20 -11.31 6.56
CA LEU A 74 12.36 -10.49 6.90
C LEU A 74 13.14 -10.05 5.66
N ALA A 75 12.94 -10.69 4.54
CA ALA A 75 13.61 -10.30 3.30
C ALA A 75 12.92 -9.11 2.62
N HIS A 76 11.80 -8.66 3.16
CA HIS A 76 11.03 -7.58 2.56
C HIS A 76 11.06 -6.35 3.43
N THR A 77 11.46 -5.23 2.83
CA THR A 77 11.43 -3.93 3.52
C THR A 77 10.33 -3.09 2.89
N TYR A 78 9.89 -2.06 3.61
CA TYR A 78 8.89 -1.17 3.06
C TYR A 78 9.23 0.27 3.41
N GLY A 79 8.74 1.19 2.60
CA GLY A 79 8.99 2.59 2.80
C GLY A 79 7.88 3.44 2.21
N LEU A 80 7.80 4.66 2.72
CA LEU A 80 6.84 5.64 2.23
C LEU A 80 7.41 6.32 1.00
N VAL A 81 6.61 6.40 -0.05
CA VAL A 81 6.99 7.14 -1.26
C VAL A 81 6.47 8.56 -1.18
N GLU A 82 5.18 8.71 -0.95
CA GLU A 82 4.59 10.04 -0.80
C GLU A 82 3.19 9.94 -0.20
N ILE A 83 2.68 11.09 0.27
CA ILE A 83 1.33 11.19 0.78
C ILE A 83 0.50 11.93 -0.24
N VAL A 84 -0.64 11.38 -0.61
CA VAL A 84 -1.54 12.01 -1.57
C VAL A 84 -2.91 12.14 -0.92
N ARG A 85 -3.45 13.35 -0.95
CA ARG A 85 -4.75 13.59 -0.39
C ARG A 85 -5.81 13.27 -1.42
N GLY A 86 -6.80 12.50 -1.01
CA GLY A 86 -7.91 12.14 -1.86
C GLY A 86 -7.74 10.78 -2.51
N ARG A 87 -8.84 10.05 -2.59
CA ARG A 87 -8.82 8.70 -3.12
C ARG A 87 -8.49 8.64 -4.60
N LYS A 88 -9.15 9.48 -5.39
CA LYS A 88 -8.92 9.48 -6.83
C LYS A 88 -7.51 9.91 -7.21
N PRO A 89 -7.00 11.01 -6.66
CA PRO A 89 -5.61 11.38 -6.94
C PRO A 89 -4.61 10.32 -6.50
N ALA A 90 -4.87 9.66 -5.36
CA ALA A 90 -3.97 8.63 -4.87
C ALA A 90 -3.93 7.44 -5.81
N HIS A 91 -5.08 6.99 -6.29
CA HIS A 91 -5.12 5.89 -7.26
C HIS A 91 -4.46 6.28 -8.58
N ALA A 92 -4.66 7.52 -9.01
CA ALA A 92 -4.03 8.00 -10.24
C ALA A 92 -2.51 7.99 -10.09
N ARG A 93 -2.03 8.44 -8.93
CA ARG A 93 -0.60 8.46 -8.66
C ARG A 93 -0.01 7.05 -8.59
N GLU A 94 -0.73 6.15 -7.97
CA GLU A 94 -0.30 4.75 -7.91
C GLU A 94 -0.15 4.17 -9.32
N ARG A 95 -1.14 4.40 -10.17
CA ARG A 95 -1.08 3.90 -11.54
C ARG A 95 0.08 4.51 -12.32
N GLU A 96 0.33 5.80 -12.11
CA GLU A 96 1.47 6.47 -12.73
C GLU A 96 2.77 5.81 -12.34
N LEU A 97 2.95 5.55 -11.06
CA LEU A 97 4.18 4.97 -10.55
C LEU A 97 4.36 3.52 -11.00
N ILE A 98 3.28 2.77 -11.03
CA ILE A 98 3.33 1.39 -11.52
C ILE A 98 3.73 1.37 -12.97
N ARG A 99 3.18 2.30 -13.77
CA ARG A 99 3.53 2.38 -15.18
C ARG A 99 4.98 2.80 -15.38
N ALA A 100 5.45 3.76 -14.58
CA ALA A 100 6.78 4.29 -14.71
C ALA A 100 7.87 3.30 -14.29
N TYR A 101 7.63 2.58 -13.19
CA TYR A 101 8.64 1.71 -12.61
C TYR A 101 8.43 0.23 -12.91
N ASN A 102 7.25 -0.13 -13.37
CA ASN A 102 6.93 -1.50 -13.74
C ASN A 102 7.35 -2.50 -12.66
N PRO A 103 6.85 -2.35 -11.43
CA PRO A 103 7.30 -3.20 -10.33
C PRO A 103 6.88 -4.65 -10.55
N GLN A 104 7.81 -5.54 -10.32
CA GLN A 104 7.62 -6.96 -10.62
C GLN A 104 6.61 -7.65 -9.73
N LEU A 105 6.41 -7.14 -8.52
CA LEU A 105 5.52 -7.79 -7.55
C LEU A 105 4.09 -7.32 -7.63
N ASN A 106 3.79 -6.38 -8.51
CA ASN A 106 2.40 -6.00 -8.77
C ASN A 106 1.82 -6.99 -9.77
N SER A 107 0.73 -7.64 -9.37
CA SER A 107 0.13 -8.70 -10.18
C SER A 107 -0.93 -8.16 -11.11
N HIS A 108 -0.57 -7.34 -12.00
CA HIS A 108 -1.57 -6.86 -12.95
C HIS A 108 -1.05 -6.90 -14.35
#